data_9416657469cf2de661747bfeb117cc7f
#
_entry.id   9416657469cf2de661747bfeb117cc7f
#
_cell.length_a   1.000
_cell.length_b   1.000
_cell.length_c   1.000
_cell.angle_alpha   90.00
_cell.angle_beta   90.00
_cell.angle_gamma   90.00
#
_symmetry.space_group_name_H-M   'P 1'
#
loop_
_entity.id
_entity.type
_entity.pdbx_description
1 polymer ?
#
loop_
_entity_poly.entity_id
_entity_poly.type
_entity_poly.pdbx_seq_one_letter_code
_entity_poly.pdbx_strand_id
1 'polypeptide(L)'
;MTVSEKAVLLHGQGYNCAQSVLAACGEYTGMDEKTALAIAGGFGGGMRCGEMCGAVSGALMAVGLCCPYNDASDTEAKVKIATLAKALTRDFHDNFGCVRCLELKRKGISCDELIAYEAVKVEKMI
;
A
#
# COMPACT_ATOMS: atom_id res chain seq x y z
N MET A 1 9.07 3.12 -16.10
CA MET A 1 7.69 3.02 -15.59
C MET A 1 7.66 3.52 -14.16
N THR A 2 6.70 4.39 -13.83
CA THR A 2 6.51 4.83 -12.44
C THR A 2 5.91 3.72 -11.60
N VAL A 3 5.98 3.85 -10.27
CA VAL A 3 5.34 2.89 -9.36
C VAL A 3 3.85 2.82 -9.66
N SER A 4 3.21 3.95 -9.88
CA SER A 4 1.77 4.01 -10.21
C SER A 4 1.43 3.25 -11.49
N GLU A 5 2.19 3.47 -12.56
CA GLU A 5 1.99 2.77 -13.82
C GLU A 5 2.15 1.25 -13.65
N LYS A 6 3.20 0.84 -12.93
CA LYS A 6 3.44 -0.58 -12.67
C LYS A 6 2.35 -1.21 -11.81
N ALA A 7 1.88 -0.49 -10.79
CA ALA A 7 0.82 -1.00 -9.91
C ALA A 7 -0.48 -1.22 -10.68
N VAL A 8 -0.87 -0.27 -11.51
CA VAL A 8 -2.09 -0.40 -12.34
C VAL A 8 -1.95 -1.55 -13.33
N LEU A 9 -0.76 -1.71 -13.92
CA LEU A 9 -0.48 -2.82 -14.83
C LEU A 9 -0.64 -4.17 -14.12
N LEU A 10 -0.07 -4.33 -12.93
CA LEU A 10 -0.20 -5.56 -12.14
C LEU A 10 -1.64 -5.85 -11.78
N HIS A 11 -2.40 -4.83 -11.39
CA HIS A 11 -3.82 -4.99 -11.10
C HIS A 11 -4.58 -5.49 -12.33
N GLY A 12 -4.27 -4.96 -13.50
CA GLY A 12 -4.86 -5.40 -14.77
C GLY A 12 -4.52 -6.85 -15.13
N GLN A 13 -3.42 -7.38 -14.59
CA GLN A 13 -3.02 -8.77 -14.78
C GLN A 13 -3.75 -9.74 -13.83
N GLY A 14 -4.52 -9.23 -12.88
CA GLY A 14 -5.31 -10.04 -11.96
C GLY A 14 -4.86 -10.03 -10.51
N TYR A 15 -3.82 -9.28 -10.17
CA TYR A 15 -3.37 -9.16 -8.77
C TYR A 15 -4.26 -8.21 -7.99
N ASN A 16 -4.41 -8.42 -6.68
CA ASN A 16 -5.24 -7.54 -5.86
C ASN A 16 -4.54 -6.22 -5.55
N CYS A 17 -5.25 -5.31 -4.88
CA CYS A 17 -4.75 -3.96 -4.58
C CYS A 17 -3.44 -3.98 -3.78
N ALA A 18 -3.38 -4.80 -2.74
CA ALA A 18 -2.20 -4.87 -1.87
C ALA A 18 -1.00 -5.46 -2.62
N GLN A 19 -1.22 -6.53 -3.38
CA GLN A 19 -0.18 -7.14 -4.20
C GLN A 19 0.36 -6.14 -5.22
N SER A 20 -0.52 -5.44 -5.90
CA SER A 20 -0.17 -4.51 -6.98
C SER A 20 0.70 -3.37 -6.47
N VAL A 21 0.34 -2.75 -5.35
CA VAL A 21 1.11 -1.63 -4.78
C VAL A 21 2.45 -2.11 -4.24
N LEU A 22 2.47 -3.17 -3.45
CA LEU A 22 3.73 -3.65 -2.85
C LEU A 22 4.71 -4.11 -3.92
N ALA A 23 4.28 -4.94 -4.85
CA ALA A 23 5.15 -5.46 -5.90
C ALA A 23 5.67 -4.36 -6.82
N ALA A 24 4.86 -3.32 -7.07
CA ALA A 24 5.29 -2.18 -7.88
C ALA A 24 6.42 -1.39 -7.23
N CYS A 25 6.61 -1.48 -5.92
CA CYS A 25 7.67 -0.78 -5.20
C CYS A 25 8.99 -1.56 -5.13
N GLY A 26 9.13 -2.65 -5.86
CA GLY A 26 10.28 -3.55 -5.76
C GLY A 26 11.64 -2.89 -5.95
N GLU A 27 11.75 -1.89 -6.81
CA GLU A 27 13.01 -1.16 -7.01
C GLU A 27 13.45 -0.41 -5.76
N TYR A 28 12.51 0.03 -4.94
CA TYR A 28 12.79 0.76 -3.70
C TYR A 28 12.93 -0.16 -2.50
N THR A 29 12.11 -1.22 -2.42
CA THR A 29 12.08 -2.11 -1.26
C THR A 29 13.16 -3.19 -1.30
N GLY A 30 13.64 -3.52 -2.49
CA GLY A 30 14.55 -4.65 -2.68
C GLY A 30 13.88 -6.01 -2.59
N MET A 31 12.58 -6.06 -2.37
CA MET A 31 11.85 -7.33 -2.30
C MET A 31 11.57 -7.84 -3.71
N ASP A 32 11.83 -9.12 -3.97
CA ASP A 32 11.51 -9.73 -5.26
C ASP A 32 10.00 -9.82 -5.46
N GLU A 33 9.58 -9.81 -6.72
CA GLU A 33 8.16 -9.73 -7.07
C GLU A 33 7.35 -10.92 -6.52
N LYS A 34 7.87 -12.13 -6.61
CA LYS A 34 7.16 -13.32 -6.11
C LYS A 34 6.90 -13.26 -4.62
N THR A 35 7.89 -12.82 -3.85
CA THR A 35 7.75 -12.67 -2.40
C THR A 35 6.75 -11.59 -2.06
N ALA A 36 6.83 -10.45 -2.75
CA ALA A 36 5.88 -9.35 -2.55
C ALA A 36 4.44 -9.79 -2.83
N LEU A 37 4.22 -10.47 -3.95
CA LEU A 37 2.90 -10.98 -4.31
C LEU A 37 2.39 -12.00 -3.30
N ALA A 38 3.25 -12.89 -2.82
CA ALA A 38 2.87 -13.92 -1.86
C ALA A 38 2.46 -13.31 -0.51
N ILE A 39 3.27 -12.39 0.03
CA ILE A 39 3.02 -11.81 1.35
C ILE A 39 1.78 -10.91 1.37
N ALA A 40 1.50 -10.23 0.28
CA ALA A 40 0.36 -9.32 0.17
C ALA A 40 -0.94 -10.02 -0.26
N GLY A 41 -0.88 -11.31 -0.60
CA GLY A 41 -2.00 -12.02 -1.19
C GLY A 41 -3.28 -12.04 -0.35
N GLY A 42 -3.15 -12.07 0.96
CA GLY A 42 -4.30 -12.07 1.87
C GLY A 42 -4.89 -10.70 2.19
N PHE A 43 -4.26 -9.62 1.74
CA PHE A 43 -4.64 -8.25 2.13
C PHE A 43 -5.57 -7.56 1.13
N GLY A 44 -5.81 -8.14 -0.04
CA GLY A 44 -6.73 -7.59 -1.01
C GLY A 44 -8.18 -7.64 -0.54
N GLY A 45 -9.02 -6.77 -1.09
CA GLY A 45 -10.42 -6.72 -0.68
C GLY A 45 -10.60 -6.31 0.78
N GLY A 46 -9.69 -5.47 1.31
CA GLY A 46 -9.73 -5.04 2.70
C GLY A 46 -9.51 -6.19 3.67
N MET A 47 -8.41 -6.93 3.53
CA MET A 47 -8.09 -8.15 4.30
C MET A 47 -9.16 -9.23 4.08
N ARG A 48 -9.70 -9.31 2.86
CA ARG A 48 -10.75 -10.27 2.47
C ARG A 48 -12.07 -10.11 3.24
N CYS A 49 -12.23 -9.02 3.99
CA CYS A 49 -13.45 -8.78 4.79
C CYS A 49 -13.99 -7.35 4.68
N GLY A 50 -13.57 -6.62 3.66
CA GLY A 50 -14.09 -5.27 3.40
C GLY A 50 -13.55 -4.18 4.33
N GLU A 51 -12.48 -4.46 5.06
CA GLU A 51 -11.87 -3.50 6.01
C GLU A 51 -10.84 -2.61 5.31
N MET A 52 -9.64 -2.47 5.86
CA MET A 52 -8.63 -1.54 5.33
C MET A 52 -8.35 -1.76 3.84
N CYS A 53 -8.42 -0.70 3.04
CA CYS A 53 -8.12 -0.75 1.61
C CYS A 53 -6.74 -1.38 1.36
N GLY A 54 -6.70 -2.36 0.45
CA GLY A 54 -5.47 -3.09 0.13
C GLY A 54 -4.36 -2.20 -0.42
N ALA A 55 -4.71 -1.12 -1.13
CA ALA A 55 -3.71 -0.16 -1.62
C ALA A 55 -2.95 0.49 -0.45
N VAL A 56 -3.65 0.81 0.63
CA VAL A 56 -3.04 1.37 1.84
C VAL A 56 -2.17 0.31 2.52
N SER A 57 -2.67 -0.92 2.67
CA SER A 57 -1.91 -2.01 3.29
C SER A 57 -0.62 -2.30 2.53
N GLY A 58 -0.69 -2.39 1.21
CA GLY A 58 0.50 -2.60 0.37
C GLY A 58 1.49 -1.46 0.48
N ALA A 59 1.01 -0.22 0.48
CA ALA A 59 1.85 0.97 0.64
C ALA A 59 2.56 0.98 2.01
N LEU A 60 1.85 0.62 3.08
CA LEU A 60 2.44 0.54 4.42
C LEU A 60 3.54 -0.51 4.51
N MET A 61 3.36 -1.66 3.85
CA MET A 61 4.40 -2.68 3.79
C MET A 61 5.65 -2.16 3.06
N ALA A 62 5.47 -1.43 1.95
CA ALA A 62 6.58 -0.83 1.22
C ALA A 62 7.34 0.20 2.07
N VAL A 63 6.61 1.07 2.76
CA VAL A 63 7.20 2.05 3.68
C VAL A 63 8.00 1.34 4.77
N GLY A 64 7.46 0.27 5.34
CA GLY A 64 8.13 -0.51 6.37
C GLY A 64 9.44 -1.12 5.90
N LEU A 65 9.46 -1.62 4.67
CA LEU A 65 10.68 -2.18 4.08
C LEU A 65 11.74 -1.13 3.82
N CYS A 66 11.34 0.08 3.42
CA CYS A 66 12.27 1.17 3.11
C CYS A 66 12.73 1.93 4.36
N CYS A 67 11.93 1.92 5.42
CA CYS A 67 12.22 2.58 6.70
C CYS A 67 12.07 1.56 7.83
N PRO A 68 12.92 0.54 7.88
CA PRO A 68 12.68 -0.61 8.74
C PRO A 68 12.82 -0.30 10.23
N TYR A 69 11.85 -0.79 10.99
CA TYR A 69 11.88 -0.87 12.43
C TYR A 69 11.95 -2.36 12.77
N ASN A 70 13.16 -2.88 12.85
CA ASN A 70 13.42 -4.31 13.05
C ASN A 70 14.35 -4.62 14.24
N ASP A 71 14.52 -3.66 15.13
CA ASP A 71 15.25 -3.80 16.38
C ASP A 71 14.41 -3.10 17.46
N ALA A 72 13.99 -3.84 18.48
CA ALA A 72 13.11 -3.35 19.53
C ALA A 72 13.67 -2.14 20.28
N SER A 73 15.00 -2.00 20.31
CA SER A 73 15.67 -0.89 21.00
C SER A 73 15.80 0.38 20.14
N ASP A 74 15.49 0.29 18.84
CA ASP A 74 15.62 1.42 17.92
C ASP A 74 14.37 2.32 18.00
N THR A 75 14.38 3.23 18.97
CA THR A 75 13.25 4.11 19.22
C THR A 75 13.04 5.14 18.11
N GLU A 76 14.11 5.56 17.42
CA GLU A 76 14.00 6.49 16.28
C GLU A 76 13.26 5.83 15.11
N ALA A 77 13.61 4.60 14.78
CA ALA A 77 12.95 3.84 13.72
C ALA A 77 11.48 3.61 14.06
N LYS A 78 11.18 3.29 15.33
CA LYS A 78 9.82 3.08 15.80
C LYS A 78 8.96 4.33 15.60
N VAL A 79 9.47 5.49 15.98
CA VAL A 79 8.76 6.76 15.84
C VAL A 79 8.60 7.11 14.37
N LYS A 80 9.64 6.92 13.56
CA LYS A 80 9.62 7.24 12.13
C LYS A 80 8.55 6.44 11.40
N ILE A 81 8.52 5.11 11.58
CA ILE A 81 7.53 4.28 10.87
C ILE A 81 6.11 4.62 11.33
N ALA A 82 5.91 4.87 12.62
CA ALA A 82 4.59 5.26 13.13
C ALA A 82 4.12 6.58 12.51
N THR A 83 5.02 7.56 12.41
CA THR A 83 4.73 8.86 11.82
C THR A 83 4.37 8.75 10.35
N LEU A 84 5.15 8.00 9.59
CA LEU A 84 4.91 7.80 8.16
C LEU A 84 3.61 7.03 7.91
N ALA A 85 3.34 5.99 8.70
CA ALA A 85 2.14 5.19 8.56
C ALA A 85 0.87 6.03 8.84
N LYS A 86 0.92 6.85 9.88
CA LYS A 86 -0.21 7.75 10.22
C LYS A 86 -0.43 8.79 9.12
N ALA A 87 0.66 9.37 8.60
CA ALA A 87 0.58 10.37 7.54
C ALA A 87 -0.04 9.78 6.27
N LEU A 88 0.39 8.59 5.87
CA LEU A 88 -0.11 7.92 4.68
C LEU A 88 -1.59 7.57 4.81
N THR A 89 -1.98 7.01 5.94
CA THR A 89 -3.37 6.63 6.21
C THR A 89 -4.29 7.84 6.28
N ARG A 90 -3.84 8.90 6.95
CA ARG A 90 -4.61 10.14 7.07
C ARG A 90 -4.80 10.82 5.72
N ASP A 91 -3.74 10.90 4.91
CA ASP A 91 -3.82 11.48 3.56
C ASP A 91 -4.87 10.75 2.71
N PHE A 92 -4.86 9.42 2.74
CA PHE A 92 -5.83 8.61 2.02
C PHE A 92 -7.25 8.87 2.52
N HIS A 93 -7.45 8.88 3.83
CA HIS A 93 -8.74 9.17 4.44
C HIS A 93 -9.26 10.56 4.03
N ASP A 94 -8.38 11.56 4.09
CA ASP A 94 -8.77 12.94 3.75
C ASP A 94 -9.16 13.08 2.29
N ASN A 95 -8.47 12.35 1.40
CA ASN A 95 -8.75 12.42 -0.03
C ASN A 95 -10.02 11.65 -0.44
N PHE A 96 -10.28 10.50 0.16
CA PHE A 96 -11.40 9.63 -0.23
C PHE A 96 -12.53 9.58 0.79
N GLY A 97 -12.37 10.18 1.96
CA GLY A 97 -13.38 10.24 3.01
C GLY A 97 -13.43 9.03 3.93
N CYS A 98 -12.73 7.96 3.61
CA CYS A 98 -12.67 6.74 4.42
C CYS A 98 -11.49 5.88 3.97
N VAL A 99 -11.17 4.86 4.77
CA VAL A 99 -10.10 3.89 4.44
C VAL A 99 -10.66 2.48 4.22
N ARG A 100 -11.95 2.29 4.47
CA ARG A 100 -12.58 0.98 4.48
C ARG A 100 -12.97 0.56 3.07
N CYS A 101 -12.48 -0.60 2.64
CA CYS A 101 -12.71 -1.14 1.29
C CYS A 101 -14.19 -1.17 0.92
N LEU A 102 -15.03 -1.69 1.82
CA LEU A 102 -16.47 -1.80 1.57
C LEU A 102 -17.12 -0.44 1.31
N GLU A 103 -16.75 0.58 2.11
CA GLU A 103 -17.29 1.94 1.94
C GLU A 103 -16.81 2.59 0.65
N LEU A 104 -15.53 2.39 0.31
CA LEU A 104 -14.96 2.91 -0.94
C LEU A 104 -15.69 2.32 -2.15
N LYS A 105 -15.99 1.02 -2.12
CA LYS A 105 -16.76 0.38 -3.19
C LYS A 105 -18.17 0.92 -3.28
N ARG A 106 -18.82 1.16 -2.15
CA ARG A 106 -20.17 1.74 -2.11
C ARG A 106 -20.20 3.15 -2.68
N LYS A 107 -19.10 3.90 -2.55
CA LYS A 107 -18.96 5.23 -3.16
C LYS A 107 -18.70 5.17 -4.66
N GLY A 108 -18.46 3.98 -5.21
CA GLY A 108 -18.19 3.80 -6.63
C GLY A 108 -16.77 4.15 -7.05
N ILE A 109 -15.82 4.21 -6.11
CA ILE A 109 -14.41 4.49 -6.42
C ILE A 109 -13.77 3.19 -6.91
N SER A 110 -13.12 3.24 -8.08
CA SER A 110 -12.48 2.05 -8.65
C SER A 110 -11.21 1.69 -7.92
N CYS A 111 -10.88 0.39 -7.91
CA CYS A 111 -9.61 -0.07 -7.35
C CYS A 111 -8.42 0.55 -8.08
N ASP A 112 -8.51 0.71 -9.40
CA ASP A 112 -7.43 1.34 -10.19
C ASP A 112 -7.14 2.76 -9.71
N GLU A 113 -8.16 3.53 -9.40
CA GLU A 113 -8.00 4.89 -8.90
C GLU A 113 -7.30 4.90 -7.54
N LEU A 114 -7.72 4.02 -6.64
CA LEU A 114 -7.12 3.90 -5.30
C LEU A 114 -5.66 3.45 -5.38
N ILE A 115 -5.39 2.47 -6.23
CA ILE A 115 -4.04 1.94 -6.45
C ILE A 115 -3.14 3.03 -7.04
N ALA A 116 -3.59 3.72 -8.07
CA ALA A 116 -2.81 4.76 -8.72
C ALA A 116 -2.47 5.90 -7.74
N TYR A 117 -3.45 6.33 -6.95
CA TYR A 117 -3.26 7.39 -5.96
C TYR A 117 -2.24 7.00 -4.89
N GLU A 118 -2.42 5.83 -4.28
CA GLU A 118 -1.50 5.37 -3.22
C GLU A 118 -0.09 5.11 -3.74
N ALA A 119 0.02 4.57 -4.96
CA ALA A 119 1.33 4.33 -5.56
C ALA A 119 2.12 5.64 -5.75
N VAL A 120 1.45 6.71 -6.18
CA VAL A 120 2.07 8.04 -6.28
C VAL A 120 2.53 8.53 -4.90
N LYS A 121 1.67 8.38 -3.89
CA LYS A 121 1.98 8.85 -2.53
C LYS A 121 3.13 8.07 -1.90
N VAL A 122 3.11 6.74 -2.00
CA VAL A 122 4.18 5.92 -1.40
C VAL A 122 5.51 6.14 -2.10
N GLU A 123 5.52 6.33 -3.41
CA GLU A 123 6.76 6.60 -4.14
C GLU A 123 7.45 7.88 -3.65
N LYS A 124 6.67 8.87 -3.26
CA LYS A 124 7.21 10.12 -2.69
C LYS A 124 7.78 9.95 -1.29
N MET A 125 7.34 8.93 -0.56
CA MET A 125 7.80 8.67 0.81
C MET A 125 9.05 7.81 0.86
N ILE A 126 9.27 7.02 -0.16
CA ILE A 126 10.40 6.07 -0.23
C ILE A 126 11.39 6.47 -1.35
#